data_e82e30b560c60e3350ca377d925afc96
#
_entry.id   e82e30b560c60e3350ca377d925afc96
#
_cell.length_a   1.000
_cell.length_b   1.000
_cell.length_c   1.000
_cell.angle_alpha   90.00
_cell.angle_beta   90.00
_cell.angle_gamma   90.00
#
_symmetry.space_group_name_H-M   'P 1'
#
loop_
_entity.id
_entity.type
_entity.pdbx_description
1 polymer ?
#
loop_
_entity_poly.entity_id
_entity_poly.type
_entity_poly.pdbx_seq_one_letter_code
_entity_poly.pdbx_strand_id
1 'polypeptide(L)'
;CIRDRCPTMWMDDGSGQYTSDGTSKYTAALMELIKAYVNSNSDIDASRVYIGGCSNGGFMTMNMIVHYPKYFAAAYPVCEAYTNDALTDEMVESIKNMPIWFTHAKNDPTVKIGTIDEDGNFVSNGNYSPKAYERLTEAGGSDIHFSLFDDVHDTTGLYKRADGTPYQYNGHWSWLYTLNNECKENIDGEEVTIWQWISTKSKTNRGLEKVIAKVNALNAEDYTADSWTAVQSALAAAKAVAADQNATRTQINAAMEELVAAYSKLEYGVQKLHLEVAVEEAEKILAHPENYEDIAALKAALESGKAVLEDKDADQTAVD
;
A
#
# COMPACT_ATOMS: atom_id res chain seq x y z
N CYS A 1 -23.19 -8.83 -12.69
CA CYS A 1 -22.93 -9.00 -14.12
C CYS A 1 -24.05 -8.46 -14.97
N ILE A 2 -23.84 -7.26 -15.53
CA ILE A 2 -24.79 -6.65 -16.48
C ILE A 2 -24.50 -7.14 -17.93
N ARG A 3 -23.64 -8.12 -18.08
CA ARG A 3 -23.09 -8.56 -19.36
C ARG A 3 -24.10 -9.20 -20.33
N ASP A 4 -25.18 -9.77 -19.81
CA ASP A 4 -26.04 -10.66 -20.61
C ASP A 4 -27.05 -9.92 -21.51
N ARG A 5 -27.07 -8.57 -21.48
CA ARG A 5 -28.00 -7.75 -22.26
C ARG A 5 -27.35 -6.54 -22.96
N CYS A 6 -26.05 -6.34 -22.84
CA CYS A 6 -25.38 -5.23 -23.51
C CYS A 6 -24.50 -5.78 -24.63
N PRO A 7 -24.81 -5.51 -25.91
CA PRO A 7 -24.02 -6.00 -27.05
C PRO A 7 -22.68 -5.27 -27.21
N THR A 8 -22.36 -4.31 -26.32
CA THR A 8 -21.19 -3.47 -26.41
C THR A 8 -20.07 -3.96 -25.50
N MET A 9 -18.83 -3.91 -25.97
CA MET A 9 -17.63 -4.21 -25.22
C MET A 9 -17.05 -2.95 -24.57
N TRP A 10 -16.20 -3.10 -23.56
CA TRP A 10 -15.44 -2.00 -22.97
C TRP A 10 -14.57 -1.24 -23.99
N MET A 11 -14.14 -1.94 -25.06
CA MET A 11 -13.35 -1.38 -26.18
C MET A 11 -14.17 -0.50 -27.14
N ASP A 12 -15.44 -0.27 -26.90
CA ASP A 12 -16.31 0.56 -27.75
C ASP A 12 -15.99 2.06 -27.52
N ASP A 13 -15.56 2.74 -28.58
CA ASP A 13 -15.23 4.18 -28.58
C ASP A 13 -16.46 5.09 -28.72
N GLY A 14 -17.65 4.50 -28.92
CA GLY A 14 -18.90 5.23 -29.16
C GLY A 14 -19.33 5.23 -30.62
N SER A 15 -18.47 4.84 -31.57
CA SER A 15 -18.83 4.68 -33.00
C SER A 15 -19.46 3.31 -33.30
N GLY A 16 -19.46 2.39 -32.34
CA GLY A 16 -19.85 1.00 -32.52
C GLY A 16 -18.72 0.12 -33.09
N GLN A 17 -17.52 0.66 -33.21
CA GLN A 17 -16.31 -0.06 -33.56
C GLN A 17 -15.54 -0.45 -32.29
N TYR A 18 -14.87 -1.59 -32.32
CA TYR A 18 -13.91 -1.95 -31.30
C TYR A 18 -12.56 -1.37 -31.70
N THR A 19 -12.05 -0.48 -30.87
CA THR A 19 -10.79 0.19 -31.17
C THR A 19 -9.64 -0.44 -30.40
N SER A 20 -8.50 -0.54 -31.06
CA SER A 20 -7.22 -0.93 -30.44
C SER A 20 -6.41 0.29 -29.98
N ASP A 21 -6.98 1.50 -30.07
CA ASP A 21 -6.32 2.76 -29.73
C ASP A 21 -6.37 3.09 -28.22
N GLY A 22 -6.84 2.18 -27.40
CA GLY A 22 -6.92 2.36 -25.96
C GLY A 22 -8.10 3.21 -25.47
N THR A 23 -8.99 3.68 -26.36
CA THR A 23 -10.16 4.49 -25.96
C THR A 23 -11.35 3.63 -25.55
N SER A 24 -12.17 4.17 -24.66
CA SER A 24 -13.45 3.58 -24.25
C SER A 24 -14.43 4.68 -23.87
N LYS A 25 -15.62 4.64 -24.43
CA LYS A 25 -16.69 5.56 -24.05
C LYS A 25 -17.16 5.38 -22.59
N TYR A 26 -16.78 4.29 -21.95
CA TYR A 26 -17.20 3.93 -20.59
C TYR A 26 -16.23 4.39 -19.50
N THR A 27 -15.02 4.82 -19.85
CA THR A 27 -13.95 5.14 -18.89
C THR A 27 -14.40 6.11 -17.80
N ALA A 28 -14.95 7.26 -18.19
CA ALA A 28 -15.40 8.28 -17.25
C ALA A 28 -16.61 7.81 -16.43
N ALA A 29 -17.60 7.20 -17.08
CA ALA A 29 -18.82 6.73 -16.40
C ALA A 29 -18.52 5.61 -15.39
N LEU A 30 -17.61 4.70 -15.73
CA LEU A 30 -17.18 3.64 -14.80
C LEU A 30 -16.45 4.24 -13.60
N MET A 31 -15.58 5.23 -13.82
CA MET A 31 -14.86 5.89 -12.73
C MET A 31 -15.81 6.61 -11.77
N GLU A 32 -16.79 7.33 -12.30
CA GLU A 32 -17.81 8.00 -11.48
C GLU A 32 -18.66 7.00 -10.69
N LEU A 33 -19.01 5.85 -11.30
CA LEU A 33 -19.71 4.78 -10.60
C LEU A 33 -18.85 4.21 -9.45
N ILE A 34 -17.57 3.94 -9.69
CA ILE A 34 -16.64 3.43 -8.66
C ILE A 34 -16.54 4.43 -7.51
N LYS A 35 -16.30 5.72 -7.81
CA LYS A 35 -16.22 6.78 -6.80
C LYS A 35 -17.49 6.89 -5.97
N ALA A 36 -18.66 6.92 -6.65
CA ALA A 36 -19.94 7.01 -5.98
C ALA A 36 -20.16 5.83 -5.04
N TYR A 37 -19.83 4.60 -5.49
CA TYR A 37 -19.97 3.40 -4.67
C TYR A 37 -19.03 3.41 -3.47
N VAL A 38 -17.75 3.71 -3.66
CA VAL A 38 -16.75 3.79 -2.58
C VAL A 38 -17.15 4.86 -1.56
N ASN A 39 -17.58 6.03 -2.00
CA ASN A 39 -17.94 7.14 -1.11
C ASN A 39 -19.25 6.90 -0.34
N SER A 40 -20.16 6.09 -0.88
CA SER A 40 -21.45 5.79 -0.24
C SER A 40 -21.40 4.60 0.74
N ASN A 41 -20.26 3.89 0.82
CA ASN A 41 -20.11 2.72 1.67
C ASN A 41 -18.93 2.91 2.64
N SER A 42 -19.24 3.20 3.89
CA SER A 42 -18.24 3.43 4.96
C SER A 42 -17.35 2.22 5.26
N ASP A 43 -17.80 1.01 4.91
CA ASP A 43 -17.06 -0.23 5.13
C ASP A 43 -15.93 -0.44 4.12
N ILE A 44 -15.93 0.35 3.02
CA ILE A 44 -14.90 0.29 2.01
C ILE A 44 -13.70 1.13 2.44
N ASP A 45 -12.55 0.49 2.44
CA ASP A 45 -11.28 1.17 2.57
C ASP A 45 -10.86 1.82 1.25
N ALA A 46 -11.09 3.11 1.11
CA ALA A 46 -10.75 3.86 -0.11
C ALA A 46 -9.25 3.82 -0.48
N SER A 47 -8.37 3.50 0.48
CA SER A 47 -6.94 3.31 0.20
C SER A 47 -6.60 1.93 -0.39
N ARG A 48 -7.55 1.00 -0.42
CA ARG A 48 -7.35 -0.41 -0.83
C ARG A 48 -8.33 -0.83 -1.91
N VAL A 49 -8.61 0.06 -2.85
CA VAL A 49 -9.43 -0.25 -4.02
C VAL A 49 -8.55 -0.84 -5.10
N TYR A 50 -8.82 -2.07 -5.50
CA TYR A 50 -8.10 -2.80 -6.53
C TYR A 50 -8.94 -2.91 -7.79
N ILE A 51 -8.29 -3.06 -8.95
CA ILE A 51 -8.98 -3.27 -10.21
C ILE A 51 -8.40 -4.48 -10.93
N GLY A 52 -9.27 -5.30 -11.49
CA GLY A 52 -8.89 -6.45 -12.29
C GLY A 52 -9.99 -6.89 -13.23
N GLY A 53 -9.61 -7.66 -14.23
CA GLY A 53 -10.54 -8.19 -15.19
C GLY A 53 -9.85 -9.05 -16.23
N CYS A 54 -10.63 -9.87 -16.93
CA CYS A 54 -10.11 -10.78 -17.93
C CYS A 54 -10.56 -10.39 -19.34
N SER A 55 -9.69 -10.59 -20.32
CA SER A 55 -9.97 -10.35 -21.74
C SER A 55 -10.35 -8.86 -21.97
N ASN A 56 -11.55 -8.60 -22.47
CA ASN A 56 -12.10 -7.25 -22.55
C ASN A 56 -12.16 -6.51 -21.20
N GLY A 57 -12.34 -7.24 -20.08
CA GLY A 57 -12.19 -6.68 -18.74
C GLY A 57 -10.74 -6.36 -18.38
N GLY A 58 -9.78 -7.12 -18.89
CA GLY A 58 -8.35 -6.83 -18.80
C GLY A 58 -7.98 -5.56 -19.57
N PHE A 59 -8.54 -5.37 -20.78
CA PHE A 59 -8.45 -4.10 -21.50
C PHE A 59 -8.93 -2.94 -20.64
N MET A 60 -10.14 -3.07 -20.05
CA MET A 60 -10.69 -2.00 -19.21
C MET A 60 -9.88 -1.77 -17.93
N THR A 61 -9.25 -2.80 -17.38
CA THR A 61 -8.31 -2.67 -16.26
C THR A 61 -7.15 -1.77 -16.65
N MET A 62 -6.48 -2.04 -17.77
CA MET A 62 -5.40 -1.20 -18.29
C MET A 62 -5.88 0.22 -18.60
N ASN A 63 -7.02 0.35 -19.30
CA ASN A 63 -7.61 1.65 -19.61
C ASN A 63 -7.86 2.49 -18.35
N MET A 64 -8.42 1.90 -17.31
CA MET A 64 -8.69 2.62 -16.07
C MET A 64 -7.41 3.05 -15.33
N ILE A 65 -6.38 2.21 -15.27
CA ILE A 65 -5.16 2.57 -14.55
C ILE A 65 -4.33 3.63 -15.28
N VAL A 66 -4.31 3.66 -16.62
CA VAL A 66 -3.59 4.70 -17.38
C VAL A 66 -4.32 6.05 -17.33
N HIS A 67 -5.66 6.07 -17.23
CA HIS A 67 -6.43 7.30 -17.08
C HIS A 67 -6.53 7.79 -15.63
N TYR A 68 -6.47 6.89 -14.65
CA TYR A 68 -6.58 7.19 -13.22
C TYR A 68 -5.46 6.55 -12.40
N PRO A 69 -4.18 6.87 -12.69
CA PRO A 69 -3.01 6.17 -12.17
C PRO A 69 -2.87 6.26 -10.63
N LYS A 70 -3.55 7.23 -10.01
CA LYS A 70 -3.49 7.47 -8.55
C LYS A 70 -4.71 6.94 -7.80
N TYR A 71 -5.68 6.34 -8.48
CA TYR A 71 -6.92 5.94 -7.81
C TYR A 71 -6.86 4.53 -7.21
N PHE A 72 -6.27 3.57 -7.92
CA PHE A 72 -6.23 2.17 -7.51
C PHE A 72 -4.97 1.86 -6.71
N ALA A 73 -5.10 0.96 -5.73
CA ALA A 73 -3.98 0.50 -4.91
C ALA A 73 -3.14 -0.59 -5.60
N ALA A 74 -3.76 -1.36 -6.48
CA ALA A 74 -3.11 -2.34 -7.34
C ALA A 74 -4.03 -2.72 -8.49
N ALA A 75 -3.46 -3.36 -9.52
CA ALA A 75 -4.19 -3.90 -10.67
C ALA A 75 -3.76 -5.34 -10.97
N TYR A 76 -4.70 -6.15 -11.50
CA TYR A 76 -4.41 -7.52 -11.95
C TYR A 76 -5.11 -7.81 -13.30
N PRO A 77 -4.58 -7.27 -14.40
CA PRO A 77 -5.10 -7.55 -15.75
C PRO A 77 -4.81 -8.99 -16.15
N VAL A 78 -5.84 -9.71 -16.62
CA VAL A 78 -5.76 -11.12 -17.02
C VAL A 78 -6.10 -11.25 -18.49
N CYS A 79 -5.25 -11.92 -19.28
CA CYS A 79 -5.37 -12.06 -20.74
C CYS A 79 -5.88 -10.76 -21.39
N GLU A 80 -5.28 -9.65 -20.99
CA GLU A 80 -5.72 -8.30 -21.34
C GLU A 80 -5.46 -8.00 -22.83
N ALA A 81 -6.31 -7.15 -23.42
CA ALA A 81 -6.31 -6.82 -24.84
C ALA A 81 -5.98 -5.33 -25.10
N TYR A 82 -5.23 -4.69 -24.21
CA TYR A 82 -4.75 -3.31 -24.40
C TYR A 82 -3.48 -3.34 -25.25
N THR A 83 -3.50 -2.73 -26.42
CA THR A 83 -2.37 -2.85 -27.36
C THR A 83 -1.17 -2.01 -26.94
N ASN A 84 0.02 -2.47 -27.34
CA ASN A 84 1.25 -1.71 -27.06
C ASN A 84 1.24 -0.31 -27.71
N ASP A 85 0.65 -0.17 -28.90
CA ASP A 85 0.55 1.12 -29.59
C ASP A 85 -0.34 2.13 -28.84
N ALA A 86 -1.32 1.63 -28.10
CA ALA A 86 -2.19 2.45 -27.24
C ALA A 86 -1.53 2.86 -25.92
N LEU A 87 -0.53 2.11 -25.45
CA LEU A 87 0.18 2.36 -24.20
C LEU A 87 1.36 3.32 -24.48
N THR A 88 1.14 4.63 -24.33
CA THR A 88 2.21 5.64 -24.56
C THR A 88 3.29 5.59 -23.48
N ASP A 89 4.45 6.20 -23.76
CA ASP A 89 5.54 6.26 -22.77
C ASP A 89 5.14 7.09 -21.53
N GLU A 90 4.34 8.15 -21.71
CA GLU A 90 3.79 8.92 -20.60
C GLU A 90 2.85 8.09 -19.72
N MET A 91 2.05 7.20 -20.32
CA MET A 91 1.19 6.28 -19.58
C MET A 91 2.03 5.27 -18.78
N VAL A 92 3.05 4.68 -19.41
CA VAL A 92 3.99 3.78 -18.73
C VAL A 92 4.63 4.50 -17.53
N GLU A 93 5.16 5.70 -17.73
CA GLU A 93 5.76 6.50 -16.66
C GLU A 93 4.78 6.80 -15.53
N SER A 94 3.50 7.04 -15.87
CA SER A 94 2.47 7.37 -14.89
C SER A 94 2.05 6.20 -14.00
N ILE A 95 2.17 4.94 -14.49
CA ILE A 95 1.72 3.73 -13.77
C ILE A 95 2.86 2.81 -13.32
N LYS A 96 4.12 3.06 -13.69
CA LYS A 96 5.25 2.17 -13.36
C LYS A 96 5.43 1.90 -11.85
N ASN A 97 5.01 2.83 -11.00
CA ASN A 97 5.06 2.67 -9.54
C ASN A 97 3.77 2.07 -8.95
N MET A 98 2.76 1.78 -9.78
CA MET A 98 1.57 1.08 -9.35
C MET A 98 1.87 -0.43 -9.26
N PRO A 99 1.51 -1.13 -8.19
CA PRO A 99 1.59 -2.57 -8.13
C PRO A 99 0.68 -3.21 -9.20
N ILE A 100 1.27 -4.00 -10.12
CA ILE A 100 0.51 -4.67 -11.20
C ILE A 100 0.96 -6.12 -11.32
N TRP A 101 0.00 -7.04 -11.38
CA TRP A 101 0.25 -8.46 -11.64
C TRP A 101 -0.49 -8.91 -12.89
N PHE A 102 0.25 -9.14 -13.97
CA PHE A 102 -0.29 -9.69 -15.22
C PHE A 102 -0.46 -11.20 -15.14
N THR A 103 -1.47 -11.72 -15.84
CA THR A 103 -1.66 -13.16 -16.04
C THR A 103 -2.04 -13.44 -17.48
N HIS A 104 -1.35 -14.36 -18.14
CA HIS A 104 -1.64 -14.75 -19.52
C HIS A 104 -1.18 -16.20 -19.79
N ALA A 105 -1.71 -16.85 -20.83
CA ALA A 105 -1.21 -18.14 -21.30
C ALA A 105 -0.61 -17.99 -22.70
N LYS A 106 0.53 -18.68 -22.95
CA LYS A 106 1.27 -18.63 -24.23
C LYS A 106 0.41 -19.12 -25.40
N ASN A 107 -0.48 -20.06 -25.15
CA ASN A 107 -1.37 -20.68 -26.14
C ASN A 107 -2.74 -19.98 -26.27
N ASP A 108 -2.89 -18.74 -25.79
CA ASP A 108 -4.13 -17.98 -25.92
C ASP A 108 -4.47 -17.77 -27.41
N PRO A 109 -5.61 -18.33 -27.91
CA PRO A 109 -5.98 -18.20 -29.32
C PRO A 109 -6.74 -16.91 -29.64
N THR A 110 -7.20 -16.18 -28.62
CA THR A 110 -8.05 -14.99 -28.71
C THR A 110 -7.23 -13.71 -28.61
N VAL A 111 -6.47 -13.54 -27.52
CA VAL A 111 -5.50 -12.45 -27.35
C VAL A 111 -4.11 -13.05 -27.49
N LYS A 112 -3.67 -13.17 -28.72
CA LYS A 112 -2.38 -13.81 -29.06
C LYS A 112 -1.23 -12.94 -28.64
N ILE A 113 -0.40 -13.42 -27.73
CA ILE A 113 0.76 -12.72 -27.21
C ILE A 113 2.10 -13.14 -27.85
N GLY A 114 2.07 -14.21 -28.64
CA GLY A 114 3.28 -14.74 -29.30
C GLY A 114 3.05 -16.09 -29.96
N THR A 115 4.14 -16.74 -30.26
CA THR A 115 4.20 -18.08 -30.87
C THR A 115 5.28 -18.91 -30.18
N ILE A 116 5.20 -20.24 -30.36
CA ILE A 116 6.30 -21.14 -29.98
C ILE A 116 7.13 -21.36 -31.25
N ASP A 117 8.44 -21.13 -31.17
CA ASP A 117 9.38 -21.37 -32.26
C ASP A 117 9.71 -22.87 -32.45
N GLU A 118 10.56 -23.17 -33.45
CA GLU A 118 10.98 -24.54 -33.79
C GLU A 118 11.78 -25.23 -32.66
N ASP A 119 12.42 -24.43 -31.81
CA ASP A 119 13.20 -24.88 -30.66
C ASP A 119 12.34 -25.03 -29.37
N GLY A 120 11.05 -24.71 -29.45
CA GLY A 120 10.11 -24.79 -28.31
C GLY A 120 10.11 -23.55 -27.41
N ASN A 121 10.77 -22.47 -27.80
CA ASN A 121 10.80 -21.25 -27.02
C ASN A 121 9.60 -20.35 -27.32
N PHE A 122 9.09 -19.66 -26.32
CA PHE A 122 8.07 -18.64 -26.52
C PHE A 122 8.68 -17.36 -27.09
N VAL A 123 8.16 -16.92 -28.22
CA VAL A 123 8.53 -15.65 -28.88
C VAL A 123 7.34 -14.71 -28.83
N SER A 124 7.48 -13.64 -28.04
CA SER A 124 6.46 -12.60 -27.92
C SER A 124 6.24 -11.89 -29.26
N ASN A 125 4.98 -11.54 -29.55
CA ASN A 125 4.65 -10.70 -30.71
C ASN A 125 4.85 -9.19 -30.46
N GLY A 126 5.38 -8.80 -29.30
CA GLY A 126 5.62 -7.41 -28.94
C GLY A 126 4.35 -6.63 -28.57
N ASN A 127 3.29 -7.31 -28.14
CA ASN A 127 2.02 -6.68 -27.81
C ASN A 127 1.42 -7.25 -26.52
N TYR A 128 0.41 -6.55 -25.96
CA TYR A 128 -0.38 -6.95 -24.79
C TYR A 128 0.48 -7.18 -23.52
N SER A 129 0.04 -8.08 -22.64
CA SER A 129 0.66 -8.32 -21.34
C SER A 129 2.18 -8.48 -21.34
N PRO A 130 2.82 -9.27 -22.23
CA PRO A 130 4.28 -9.37 -22.24
C PRO A 130 4.99 -8.05 -22.50
N LYS A 131 4.46 -7.26 -23.45
CA LYS A 131 5.09 -5.98 -23.81
C LYS A 131 4.80 -4.89 -22.78
N ALA A 132 3.61 -4.88 -22.20
CA ALA A 132 3.28 -3.97 -21.10
C ALA A 132 4.17 -4.24 -19.87
N TYR A 133 4.35 -5.52 -19.52
CA TYR A 133 5.26 -5.95 -18.44
C TYR A 133 6.70 -5.51 -18.71
N GLU A 134 7.23 -5.81 -19.90
CA GLU A 134 8.60 -5.42 -20.32
C GLU A 134 8.80 -3.90 -20.16
N ARG A 135 7.92 -3.09 -20.77
CA ARG A 135 8.03 -1.62 -20.72
C ARG A 135 7.93 -1.04 -19.31
N LEU A 136 7.06 -1.58 -18.47
CA LEU A 136 6.92 -1.14 -17.08
C LEU A 136 8.17 -1.47 -16.26
N THR A 137 8.75 -2.66 -16.45
CA THR A 137 9.98 -3.06 -15.75
C THR A 137 11.20 -2.29 -16.25
N GLU A 138 11.34 -2.07 -17.55
CA GLU A 138 12.39 -1.24 -18.15
C GLU A 138 12.31 0.22 -17.69
N ALA A 139 11.10 0.74 -17.45
CA ALA A 139 10.90 2.07 -16.87
C ALA A 139 11.23 2.15 -15.36
N GLY A 140 11.63 1.04 -14.73
CA GLY A 140 12.02 0.97 -13.32
C GLY A 140 10.88 0.63 -12.36
N GLY A 141 9.80 0.06 -12.86
CA GLY A 141 8.72 -0.48 -12.02
C GLY A 141 9.22 -1.63 -11.15
N SER A 142 9.08 -1.53 -9.83
CA SER A 142 9.61 -2.51 -8.87
C SER A 142 8.61 -3.52 -8.34
N ASP A 143 7.32 -3.28 -8.53
CA ASP A 143 6.23 -4.14 -8.05
C ASP A 143 5.33 -4.56 -9.23
N ILE A 144 5.98 -5.04 -10.31
CA ILE A 144 5.36 -5.48 -11.55
C ILE A 144 5.64 -6.96 -11.71
N HIS A 145 4.58 -7.76 -11.77
CA HIS A 145 4.64 -9.22 -11.79
C HIS A 145 3.96 -9.80 -13.02
N PHE A 146 4.37 -11.00 -13.45
CA PHE A 146 3.77 -11.66 -14.60
C PHE A 146 3.73 -13.18 -14.48
N SER A 147 2.57 -13.74 -14.24
CA SER A 147 2.34 -15.19 -14.35
C SER A 147 2.04 -15.57 -15.80
N LEU A 148 3.05 -16.09 -16.50
CA LEU A 148 2.94 -16.57 -17.87
C LEU A 148 2.88 -18.10 -17.91
N PHE A 149 1.71 -18.65 -18.19
CA PHE A 149 1.46 -20.09 -18.24
C PHE A 149 1.66 -20.65 -19.67
N ASP A 150 2.10 -21.90 -19.78
CA ASP A 150 2.26 -22.56 -21.08
C ASP A 150 0.90 -22.80 -21.75
N ASP A 151 -0.07 -23.23 -20.95
CA ASP A 151 -1.45 -23.53 -21.37
C ASP A 151 -2.42 -23.32 -20.21
N VAL A 152 -3.69 -23.69 -20.38
CA VAL A 152 -4.70 -23.69 -19.32
C VAL A 152 -5.31 -25.08 -19.20
N HIS A 153 -5.06 -25.75 -18.08
CA HIS A 153 -5.59 -27.09 -17.80
C HIS A 153 -6.10 -27.20 -16.35
N ASP A 154 -6.82 -28.29 -16.06
CA ASP A 154 -7.30 -28.54 -14.71
C ASP A 154 -6.15 -28.92 -13.77
N THR A 155 -5.96 -28.16 -12.72
CA THR A 155 -4.96 -28.38 -11.66
C THR A 155 -5.57 -29.00 -10.40
N THR A 156 -6.92 -29.02 -10.32
CA THR A 156 -7.63 -29.55 -9.15
C THR A 156 -7.69 -31.07 -9.12
N GLY A 157 -7.46 -31.73 -10.26
CA GLY A 157 -7.62 -33.17 -10.44
C GLY A 157 -9.08 -33.63 -10.54
N LEU A 158 -10.03 -32.68 -10.51
CA LEU A 158 -11.47 -32.97 -10.61
C LEU A 158 -11.92 -33.29 -12.05
N TYR A 159 -11.32 -32.58 -13.01
CA TYR A 159 -11.69 -32.73 -14.43
C TYR A 159 -10.54 -33.35 -15.21
N LYS A 160 -10.84 -34.46 -15.86
CA LYS A 160 -9.87 -35.26 -16.63
C LYS A 160 -10.43 -35.62 -18.01
N ARG A 161 -9.51 -35.83 -18.95
CA ARG A 161 -9.78 -36.41 -20.24
C ARG A 161 -10.02 -37.91 -20.09
N ALA A 162 -10.49 -38.56 -21.17
CA ALA A 162 -10.74 -40.00 -21.21
C ALA A 162 -9.47 -40.85 -20.96
N ASP A 163 -8.28 -40.31 -21.25
CA ASP A 163 -6.98 -40.95 -21.04
C ASP A 163 -6.43 -40.71 -19.59
N GLY A 164 -7.18 -40.03 -18.74
CA GLY A 164 -6.79 -39.72 -17.36
C GLY A 164 -5.91 -38.47 -17.18
N THR A 165 -5.52 -37.83 -18.28
CA THR A 165 -4.78 -36.53 -18.21
C THR A 165 -5.68 -35.37 -17.77
N PRO A 166 -5.12 -34.29 -17.21
CA PRO A 166 -5.88 -33.09 -16.86
C PRO A 166 -6.72 -32.57 -18.04
N TYR A 167 -7.92 -32.10 -17.74
CA TYR A 167 -8.76 -31.50 -18.78
C TYR A 167 -8.09 -30.19 -19.27
N GLN A 168 -7.96 -30.07 -20.60
CA GLN A 168 -7.37 -28.92 -21.25
C GLN A 168 -8.45 -27.90 -21.56
N TYR A 169 -8.33 -26.71 -21.00
CA TYR A 169 -9.20 -25.58 -21.29
C TYR A 169 -8.67 -24.77 -22.49
N ASN A 170 -9.47 -23.83 -22.95
CA ASN A 170 -9.02 -22.85 -23.93
C ASN A 170 -7.94 -21.96 -23.28
N GLY A 171 -6.81 -21.72 -23.95
CA GLY A 171 -5.72 -20.90 -23.44
C GLY A 171 -6.11 -19.47 -23.08
N HIS A 172 -7.21 -18.97 -23.64
CA HIS A 172 -7.76 -17.67 -23.27
C HIS A 172 -8.31 -17.63 -21.82
N TRP A 173 -8.56 -18.77 -21.19
CA TRP A 173 -9.17 -18.84 -19.87
C TRP A 173 -8.16 -18.81 -18.72
N SER A 174 -7.04 -18.13 -18.88
CA SER A 174 -6.02 -18.01 -17.85
C SER A 174 -6.51 -17.39 -16.53
N TRP A 175 -7.70 -16.75 -16.51
CA TRP A 175 -8.36 -16.33 -15.27
C TRP A 175 -8.69 -17.48 -14.32
N LEU A 176 -8.76 -18.72 -14.79
CA LEU A 176 -8.92 -19.89 -13.93
C LEU A 176 -7.78 -19.97 -12.92
N TYR A 177 -6.54 -19.78 -13.37
CA TYR A 177 -5.37 -19.78 -12.49
C TYR A 177 -5.37 -18.61 -11.51
N THR A 178 -5.79 -17.42 -11.97
CA THR A 178 -5.93 -16.25 -11.08
C THR A 178 -6.97 -16.51 -9.99
N LEU A 179 -8.17 -16.97 -10.38
CA LEU A 179 -9.27 -17.20 -9.44
C LEU A 179 -9.00 -18.37 -8.48
N ASN A 180 -8.30 -19.39 -8.93
CA ASN A 180 -7.88 -20.53 -8.11
C ASN A 180 -6.64 -20.23 -7.24
N ASN A 181 -6.11 -19.00 -7.28
CA ASN A 181 -4.91 -18.59 -6.52
C ASN A 181 -3.64 -19.35 -6.93
N GLU A 182 -3.50 -19.66 -8.22
CA GLU A 182 -2.36 -20.41 -8.76
C GLU A 182 -1.29 -19.50 -9.39
N CYS A 183 -1.57 -18.20 -9.53
CA CYS A 183 -0.56 -17.21 -9.90
C CYS A 183 0.35 -16.98 -8.70
N LYS A 184 1.63 -17.35 -8.84
CA LYS A 184 2.63 -17.32 -7.77
C LYS A 184 3.97 -16.85 -8.31
N GLU A 185 4.72 -16.15 -7.47
CA GLU A 185 6.12 -15.78 -7.69
C GLU A 185 6.92 -15.89 -6.40
N ASN A 186 8.24 -16.02 -6.54
CA ASN A 186 9.15 -15.87 -5.41
C ASN A 186 9.45 -14.39 -5.23
N ILE A 187 8.96 -13.80 -4.13
CA ILE A 187 9.17 -12.40 -3.77
C ILE A 187 9.96 -12.40 -2.46
N ASP A 188 11.16 -11.82 -2.48
CA ASP A 188 12.06 -11.73 -1.32
C ASP A 188 12.38 -13.09 -0.65
N GLY A 189 12.40 -14.17 -1.44
CA GLY A 189 12.70 -15.53 -0.97
C GLY A 189 11.49 -16.34 -0.52
N GLU A 190 10.30 -15.78 -0.55
CA GLU A 190 9.05 -16.47 -0.20
C GLU A 190 8.15 -16.68 -1.43
N GLU A 191 7.49 -17.84 -1.52
CA GLU A 191 6.44 -18.05 -2.53
C GLU A 191 5.19 -17.28 -2.13
N VAL A 192 4.83 -16.27 -2.95
CA VAL A 192 3.71 -15.38 -2.71
C VAL A 192 2.67 -15.55 -3.81
N THR A 193 1.42 -15.78 -3.44
CA THR A 193 0.32 -15.85 -4.40
C THR A 193 -0.25 -14.46 -4.71
N ILE A 194 -0.93 -14.33 -5.87
CA ILE A 194 -1.53 -13.06 -6.29
C ILE A 194 -2.48 -12.46 -5.23
N TRP A 195 -3.27 -13.29 -4.52
CA TRP A 195 -4.18 -12.80 -3.49
C TRP A 195 -3.47 -12.41 -2.19
N GLN A 196 -2.40 -13.11 -1.83
CA GLN A 196 -1.51 -12.69 -0.74
C GLN A 196 -0.85 -11.36 -1.09
N TRP A 197 -0.26 -11.26 -2.29
CA TRP A 197 0.40 -10.05 -2.77
C TRP A 197 -0.56 -8.84 -2.78
N ILE A 198 -1.74 -8.94 -3.41
CA ILE A 198 -2.66 -7.81 -3.52
C ILE A 198 -3.21 -7.37 -2.16
N SER A 199 -3.36 -8.31 -1.23
CA SER A 199 -3.85 -8.02 0.13
C SER A 199 -2.93 -7.08 0.91
N THR A 200 -1.66 -6.98 0.53
CA THR A 200 -0.69 -6.07 1.16
C THR A 200 -0.69 -4.66 0.56
N LYS A 201 -1.34 -4.45 -0.59
CA LYS A 201 -1.26 -3.19 -1.32
C LYS A 201 -2.22 -2.14 -0.75
N SER A 202 -1.75 -0.88 -0.70
CA SER A 202 -2.54 0.27 -0.29
C SER A 202 -1.98 1.53 -0.96
N LYS A 203 -2.82 2.47 -1.34
CA LYS A 203 -2.41 3.78 -1.90
C LYS A 203 -1.72 4.64 -0.85
N THR A 204 -2.20 4.56 0.37
CA THR A 204 -1.61 5.23 1.51
C THR A 204 -0.79 4.24 2.30
N ASN A 205 0.31 4.70 2.82
CA ASN A 205 1.14 3.90 3.69
C ASN A 205 0.57 3.88 5.10
N ARG A 206 -0.49 3.12 5.30
CA ARG A 206 -1.16 2.99 6.61
C ARG A 206 -0.21 2.63 7.75
N GLY A 207 0.86 1.91 7.46
CA GLY A 207 1.90 1.61 8.44
C GLY A 207 2.59 2.88 8.90
N LEU A 208 3.12 3.65 7.95
CA LEU A 208 3.79 4.92 8.22
C LEU A 208 2.85 5.95 8.85
N GLU A 209 1.62 6.09 8.31
CA GLU A 209 0.62 7.01 8.86
C GLU A 209 0.22 6.68 10.30
N LYS A 210 0.10 5.39 10.65
CA LYS A 210 -0.16 4.96 12.03
C LYS A 210 0.98 5.32 12.98
N VAL A 211 2.24 5.14 12.54
CA VAL A 211 3.40 5.51 13.35
C VAL A 211 3.48 7.03 13.49
N ILE A 212 3.27 7.78 12.41
CA ILE A 212 3.17 9.25 12.43
C ILE A 212 2.10 9.71 13.43
N ALA A 213 0.89 9.14 13.38
CA ALA A 213 -0.19 9.50 14.29
C ALA A 213 0.16 9.20 15.75
N LYS A 214 0.80 8.05 16.02
CA LYS A 214 1.25 7.67 17.36
C LYS A 214 2.29 8.66 17.90
N VAL A 215 3.27 9.05 17.10
CA VAL A 215 4.32 9.99 17.50
C VAL A 215 3.76 11.40 17.64
N ASN A 216 2.82 11.82 16.78
CA ASN A 216 2.15 13.13 16.94
C ASN A 216 1.31 13.25 18.22
N ALA A 217 0.90 12.16 18.82
CA ALA A 217 0.11 12.16 20.05
C ALA A 217 0.97 12.25 21.32
N LEU A 218 2.29 12.24 21.19
CA LEU A 218 3.21 12.38 22.32
C LEU A 218 3.33 13.83 22.76
N ASN A 219 3.51 14.03 24.07
CA ASN A 219 3.79 15.36 24.63
C ASN A 219 5.31 15.57 24.74
N ALA A 220 5.82 16.65 24.17
CA ALA A 220 7.24 16.99 24.17
C ALA A 220 7.84 17.11 25.59
N GLU A 221 7.02 17.57 26.54
CA GLU A 221 7.43 17.81 27.92
C GLU A 221 7.74 16.52 28.70
N ASP A 222 7.28 15.38 28.20
CA ASP A 222 7.51 14.08 28.83
C ASP A 222 8.91 13.51 28.54
N TYR A 223 9.70 14.12 27.62
CA TYR A 223 10.93 13.54 27.08
C TYR A 223 12.11 14.50 27.17
N THR A 224 13.35 13.95 27.14
CA THR A 224 14.56 14.76 27.07
C THR A 224 14.62 15.52 25.74
N ALA A 225 15.16 16.76 25.77
CA ALA A 225 15.21 17.63 24.58
C ALA A 225 15.95 16.99 23.39
N ASP A 226 17.03 16.25 23.68
CA ASP A 226 17.85 15.61 22.64
C ASP A 226 17.10 14.44 21.97
N SER A 227 16.50 13.54 22.76
CA SER A 227 15.73 12.42 22.22
C SER A 227 14.48 12.89 21.47
N TRP A 228 13.83 13.94 21.98
CA TRP A 228 12.68 14.57 21.31
C TRP A 228 13.06 15.22 19.98
N THR A 229 14.17 15.92 19.91
CA THR A 229 14.67 16.55 18.67
C THR A 229 14.93 15.52 17.58
N ALA A 230 15.53 14.37 17.95
CA ALA A 230 15.76 13.27 17.02
C ALA A 230 14.44 12.70 16.46
N VAL A 231 13.43 12.51 17.32
CA VAL A 231 12.10 12.04 16.90
C VAL A 231 11.42 13.07 16.01
N GLN A 232 11.48 14.36 16.30
CA GLN A 232 10.88 15.41 15.48
C GLN A 232 11.51 15.46 14.08
N SER A 233 12.82 15.26 13.96
CA SER A 233 13.51 15.19 12.67
C SER A 233 13.02 14.00 11.84
N ALA A 234 12.96 12.80 12.44
CA ALA A 234 12.47 11.59 11.78
C ALA A 234 10.97 11.73 11.42
N LEU A 235 10.17 12.35 12.29
CA LEU A 235 8.75 12.61 12.04
C LEU A 235 8.53 13.55 10.86
N ALA A 236 9.33 14.60 10.73
CA ALA A 236 9.25 15.51 9.59
C ALA A 236 9.59 14.79 8.27
N ALA A 237 10.65 13.99 8.26
CA ALA A 237 11.01 13.16 7.11
C ALA A 237 9.90 12.17 6.75
N ALA A 238 9.35 11.48 7.74
CA ALA A 238 8.26 10.53 7.56
C ALA A 238 6.99 11.19 6.98
N LYS A 239 6.63 12.38 7.46
CA LYS A 239 5.51 13.17 6.91
C LYS A 239 5.74 13.58 5.47
N ALA A 240 6.97 13.97 5.11
CA ALA A 240 7.32 14.32 3.73
C ALA A 240 7.15 13.13 2.79
N VAL A 241 7.62 11.94 3.18
CA VAL A 241 7.45 10.71 2.42
C VAL A 241 5.98 10.29 2.34
N ALA A 242 5.22 10.41 3.43
CA ALA A 242 3.80 10.08 3.43
C ALA A 242 2.97 11.01 2.53
N ALA A 243 3.39 12.26 2.36
CA ALA A 243 2.75 13.23 1.48
C ALA A 243 3.18 13.09 0.00
N ASP A 244 4.32 12.45 -0.26
CA ASP A 244 4.81 12.24 -1.62
C ASP A 244 4.01 11.12 -2.30
N GLN A 245 3.21 11.47 -3.29
CA GLN A 245 2.41 10.54 -4.07
C GLN A 245 3.24 9.62 -4.98
N ASN A 246 4.53 9.90 -5.14
CA ASN A 246 5.46 9.12 -5.93
C ASN A 246 6.46 8.35 -5.04
N ALA A 247 6.29 8.40 -3.72
CA ALA A 247 7.15 7.66 -2.81
C ALA A 247 7.10 6.16 -3.11
N THR A 248 8.27 5.58 -3.31
CA THR A 248 8.43 4.15 -3.51
C THR A 248 8.24 3.38 -2.21
N ARG A 249 7.91 2.10 -2.30
CA ARG A 249 7.79 1.21 -1.14
C ARG A 249 9.06 1.23 -0.27
N THR A 250 10.23 1.24 -0.92
CA THR A 250 11.53 1.31 -0.22
C THR A 250 11.67 2.60 0.58
N GLN A 251 11.32 3.76 0.02
CA GLN A 251 11.35 5.04 0.72
C GLN A 251 10.39 5.06 1.90
N ILE A 252 9.22 4.50 1.73
CA ILE A 252 8.18 4.40 2.74
C ILE A 252 8.62 3.50 3.89
N ASN A 253 9.18 2.32 3.59
CA ASN A 253 9.69 1.41 4.62
C ASN A 253 10.87 2.04 5.35
N ALA A 254 11.82 2.65 4.66
CA ALA A 254 12.96 3.34 5.27
C ALA A 254 12.49 4.46 6.22
N ALA A 255 11.55 5.30 5.79
CA ALA A 255 11.00 6.37 6.62
C ALA A 255 10.27 5.83 7.86
N MET A 256 9.58 4.70 7.73
CA MET A 256 8.93 4.04 8.85
C MET A 256 9.95 3.47 9.84
N GLU A 257 10.98 2.79 9.34
CA GLU A 257 12.06 2.23 10.17
C GLU A 257 12.83 3.31 10.92
N GLU A 258 13.17 4.43 10.26
CA GLU A 258 13.84 5.56 10.89
C GLU A 258 12.98 6.20 11.98
N LEU A 259 11.67 6.39 11.72
CA LEU A 259 10.76 6.97 12.72
C LEU A 259 10.57 6.02 13.90
N VAL A 260 10.42 4.71 13.67
CA VAL A 260 10.32 3.69 14.74
C VAL A 260 11.62 3.63 15.53
N ALA A 261 12.78 3.68 14.88
CA ALA A 261 14.08 3.68 15.55
C ALA A 261 14.28 4.92 16.43
N ALA A 262 13.88 6.09 15.95
CA ALA A 262 13.92 7.32 16.75
C ALA A 262 12.94 7.24 17.93
N TYR A 263 11.71 6.79 17.69
CA TYR A 263 10.69 6.59 18.72
C TYR A 263 11.14 5.61 19.81
N SER A 264 11.83 4.51 19.44
CA SER A 264 12.32 3.50 20.41
C SER A 264 13.47 4.01 21.28
N LYS A 265 14.10 5.14 20.91
CA LYS A 265 15.19 5.78 21.66
C LYS A 265 14.71 7.01 22.46
N LEU A 266 13.40 7.22 22.53
CA LEU A 266 12.86 8.27 23.39
C LEU A 266 13.21 8.00 24.85
N GLU A 267 13.77 9.00 25.50
CA GLU A 267 14.10 8.99 26.90
C GLU A 267 13.16 9.95 27.64
N TYR A 268 12.54 9.46 28.70
CA TYR A 268 11.72 10.31 29.54
C TYR A 268 12.59 11.40 30.19
N GLY A 269 12.08 12.61 30.21
CA GLY A 269 12.63 13.68 31.00
C GLY A 269 12.46 13.44 32.49
N VAL A 270 13.03 14.30 33.27
CA VAL A 270 12.88 14.27 34.74
C VAL A 270 11.41 14.48 35.10
N GLN A 271 10.82 13.51 35.80
CA GLN A 271 9.39 13.54 36.16
C GLN A 271 9.21 14.26 37.47
N LYS A 272 8.82 15.53 37.41
CA LYS A 272 8.69 16.42 38.60
C LYS A 272 7.28 16.40 39.23
N LEU A 273 6.30 15.73 38.62
CA LEU A 273 4.90 15.76 39.05
C LEU A 273 4.69 15.38 40.54
N HIS A 274 5.37 14.31 40.99
CA HIS A 274 5.23 13.90 42.39
C HIS A 274 5.78 14.94 43.35
N LEU A 275 6.90 15.57 43.01
CA LEU A 275 7.47 16.67 43.80
C LEU A 275 6.58 17.90 43.78
N GLU A 276 5.99 18.25 42.66
CA GLU A 276 5.02 19.35 42.53
C GLU A 276 3.83 19.13 43.45
N VAL A 277 3.21 17.94 43.43
CA VAL A 277 2.11 17.60 44.32
C VAL A 277 2.53 17.64 45.81
N ALA A 278 3.72 17.15 46.12
CA ALA A 278 4.23 17.18 47.51
C ALA A 278 4.48 18.61 48.01
N VAL A 279 4.98 19.48 47.12
CA VAL A 279 5.19 20.92 47.43
C VAL A 279 3.83 21.59 47.65
N GLU A 280 2.84 21.39 46.80
CA GLU A 280 1.49 21.94 46.97
C GLU A 280 0.83 21.50 48.27
N GLU A 281 0.93 20.19 48.64
CA GLU A 281 0.38 19.69 49.90
C GLU A 281 1.11 20.27 51.12
N ALA A 282 2.43 20.41 51.07
CA ALA A 282 3.22 21.03 52.09
C ALA A 282 2.84 22.51 52.27
N GLU A 283 2.57 23.26 51.20
CA GLU A 283 2.07 24.64 51.26
C GLU A 283 0.72 24.74 51.90
N LYS A 284 -0.23 23.82 51.61
CA LYS A 284 -1.54 23.79 52.25
C LYS A 284 -1.44 23.54 53.74
N ILE A 285 -0.56 22.63 54.17
CA ILE A 285 -0.31 22.36 55.59
C ILE A 285 0.27 23.62 56.26
N LEU A 286 1.24 24.26 55.65
CA LEU A 286 1.92 25.43 56.18
C LEU A 286 1.04 26.71 56.14
N ALA A 287 -0.04 26.71 55.38
CA ALA A 287 -1.05 27.78 55.44
C ALA A 287 -1.81 27.84 56.79
N HIS A 288 -1.81 26.72 57.54
CA HIS A 288 -2.47 26.58 58.83
C HIS A 288 -1.53 25.99 59.90
N PRO A 289 -0.41 26.68 60.19
CA PRO A 289 0.67 26.17 61.07
C PRO A 289 0.19 25.93 62.49
N GLU A 290 -0.86 26.59 62.93
CA GLU A 290 -1.49 26.46 64.25
C GLU A 290 -2.04 25.06 64.53
N ASN A 291 -2.23 24.25 63.49
CA ASN A 291 -2.77 22.88 63.61
C ASN A 291 -1.70 21.80 63.84
N TYR A 292 -0.39 22.20 63.90
CA TYR A 292 0.71 21.24 63.92
C TYR A 292 1.74 21.62 64.98
N GLU A 293 2.30 20.62 65.70
CA GLU A 293 3.25 20.87 66.80
C GLU A 293 4.67 21.14 66.34
N ASP A 294 5.13 20.50 65.23
CA ASP A 294 6.48 20.71 64.66
C ASP A 294 6.42 20.80 63.14
N ILE A 295 6.66 22.01 62.62
CA ILE A 295 6.63 22.31 61.19
C ILE A 295 8.02 22.72 60.63
N ALA A 296 9.05 22.69 61.47
CA ALA A 296 10.39 23.16 61.04
C ALA A 296 10.97 22.27 59.95
N ALA A 297 10.87 20.97 60.12
CA ALA A 297 11.34 20.00 59.12
C ALA A 297 10.56 20.13 57.80
N LEU A 298 9.22 20.31 57.88
CA LEU A 298 8.36 20.47 56.71
C LEU A 298 8.70 21.75 55.94
N LYS A 299 8.98 22.87 56.66
CA LYS A 299 9.45 24.12 56.01
C LYS A 299 10.76 23.93 55.28
N ALA A 300 11.72 23.27 55.88
CA ALA A 300 13.02 23.01 55.25
C ALA A 300 12.89 22.11 54.01
N ALA A 301 12.05 21.08 54.08
CA ALA A 301 11.78 20.20 52.94
C ALA A 301 11.05 20.94 51.82
N LEU A 302 10.08 21.83 52.14
CA LEU A 302 9.39 22.64 51.15
C LEU A 302 10.34 23.55 50.39
N GLU A 303 11.24 24.28 51.10
CA GLU A 303 12.24 25.14 50.46
C GLU A 303 13.19 24.30 49.56
N SER A 304 13.61 23.12 49.99
CA SER A 304 14.43 22.25 49.19
C SER A 304 13.68 21.76 47.95
N GLY A 305 12.42 21.29 48.09
CA GLY A 305 11.60 20.84 46.98
C GLY A 305 11.35 21.94 45.94
N LYS A 306 11.08 23.18 46.39
CA LYS A 306 10.95 24.34 45.51
C LYS A 306 12.24 24.63 44.74
N ALA A 307 13.37 24.57 45.40
CA ALA A 307 14.67 24.78 44.73
C ALA A 307 14.95 23.74 43.65
N VAL A 308 14.60 22.46 43.88
CA VAL A 308 14.71 21.39 42.88
C VAL A 308 13.73 21.58 41.73
N LEU A 309 12.50 22.05 41.99
CA LEU A 309 11.53 22.35 40.92
C LEU A 309 12.00 23.48 39.99
N GLU A 310 12.68 24.48 40.53
CA GLU A 310 13.21 25.63 39.79
C GLU A 310 14.54 25.29 39.08
N ASP A 311 15.27 24.29 39.55
CA ASP A 311 16.52 23.82 38.93
C ASP A 311 16.24 23.08 37.63
N LYS A 312 16.72 23.66 36.52
CA LYS A 312 16.60 23.08 35.18
C LYS A 312 17.54 21.90 34.96
N ASP A 313 18.60 21.81 35.74
CA ASP A 313 19.62 20.76 35.65
C ASP A 313 19.43 19.65 36.71
N ALA A 314 18.34 19.72 37.48
CA ALA A 314 18.00 18.67 38.45
C ALA A 314 17.76 17.33 37.74
N ASP A 315 18.44 16.30 38.21
CA ASP A 315 18.20 14.91 37.76
C ASP A 315 17.07 14.24 38.56
N GLN A 316 16.67 13.02 38.13
CA GLN A 316 15.58 12.29 38.79
C GLN A 316 15.94 11.96 40.28
N THR A 317 17.20 11.75 40.61
CA THR A 317 17.64 11.48 41.98
C THR A 317 17.42 12.69 42.90
N ALA A 318 17.59 13.89 42.36
CA ALA A 318 17.31 15.13 43.10
C ALA A 318 15.81 15.38 43.32
N VAL A 319 14.98 14.89 42.39
CA VAL A 319 13.51 15.03 42.44
C VAL A 319 12.88 14.01 43.39
N ASP A 320 13.36 12.79 43.40
CA ASP A 320 12.91 11.69 44.27
C ASP A 320 13.37 11.92 45.75
#